data_89f12425c6f9dd21229aaaa2fd9f24d2
#
_entry.id   89f12425c6f9dd21229aaaa2fd9f24d2
#
_cell.length_a   1.000
_cell.length_b   1.000
_cell.length_c   1.000
_cell.angle_alpha   90.00
_cell.angle_beta   90.00
_cell.angle_gamma   90.00
#
_symmetry.space_group_name_H-M   'P 1'
#
loop_
_entity.id
_entity.type
_entity.pdbx_description
1 polymer ?
#
loop_
_entity_poly.entity_id
_entity_poly.type
_entity_poly.pdbx_seq_one_letter_code
_entity_poly.pdbx_strand_id
1 'polypeptide(L)'
;MTNAVEIRGLHKSFKDLNVLKGIDLDVAQGEAVVLLGSSGSGKSTLLRCINFMEEPTAGQVRLNGDLIGTEQGGRMRYREADLCKLRTRIGMVFQHFNLFPHMTVLENVMEGQVIVLGRSKAEAREKAMAQLARVGLEEKAPEYPARLSGGQKQRVAIARALAMDPEVMLFDEVTSALDPELVGEVLKTMRQLAEDGMTMVCVTHEIGFAYHVANKVCFLHDGQILEQGAPQTVLKTPETTRVREFLDGHSLFKLPD
;
A
#
# COMPACT_ATOMS: atom_id res chain seq x y z
N MET A 1 7.68 -19.91 5.98
CA MET A 1 6.87 -18.71 6.31
C MET A 1 5.65 -18.75 5.41
N THR A 2 4.48 -18.41 5.91
CA THR A 2 3.27 -18.34 5.10
C THR A 2 3.21 -16.99 4.41
N ASN A 3 2.91 -16.97 3.10
CA ASN A 3 2.76 -15.74 2.35
C ASN A 3 1.38 -15.12 2.64
N ALA A 4 1.37 -13.81 2.91
CA ALA A 4 0.14 -13.03 3.02
C ALA A 4 -0.42 -12.70 1.64
N VAL A 5 0.46 -12.36 0.67
CA VAL A 5 0.08 -12.14 -0.73
C VAL A 5 0.97 -12.98 -1.63
N GLU A 6 0.36 -13.68 -2.58
CA GLU A 6 1.08 -14.37 -3.65
C GLU A 6 0.51 -13.95 -5.01
N ILE A 7 1.39 -13.55 -5.89
CA ILE A 7 1.06 -13.15 -7.25
C ILE A 7 1.83 -14.06 -8.20
N ARG A 8 1.14 -14.63 -9.19
CA ARG A 8 1.74 -15.53 -10.19
C ARG A 8 1.31 -15.12 -11.59
N GLY A 9 2.31 -14.82 -12.44
CA GLY A 9 2.13 -14.48 -13.83
C GLY A 9 1.10 -13.38 -14.06
N LEU A 10 1.10 -12.31 -13.24
CA LEU A 10 0.08 -11.28 -13.30
C LEU A 10 0.26 -10.39 -14.52
N HIS A 11 -0.77 -10.29 -15.33
CA HIS A 11 -0.87 -9.38 -16.46
C HIS A 11 -1.99 -8.37 -16.26
N LYS A 12 -1.77 -7.16 -16.70
CA LYS A 12 -2.81 -6.13 -16.80
C LYS A 12 -2.66 -5.33 -18.07
N SER A 13 -3.72 -5.30 -18.86
CA SER A 13 -3.82 -4.49 -20.06
C SER A 13 -4.99 -3.53 -19.96
N PHE A 14 -4.82 -2.31 -20.45
CA PHE A 14 -5.88 -1.34 -20.68
C PHE A 14 -6.01 -1.13 -22.18
N LYS A 15 -7.04 -1.73 -22.78
CA LYS A 15 -7.17 -1.81 -24.25
C LYS A 15 -5.90 -2.44 -24.86
N ASP A 16 -5.19 -1.68 -25.67
CA ASP A 16 -3.98 -2.13 -26.39
C ASP A 16 -2.68 -1.93 -25.57
N LEU A 17 -2.75 -1.24 -24.42
CA LEU A 17 -1.58 -0.96 -23.59
C LEU A 17 -1.38 -2.07 -22.54
N ASN A 18 -0.32 -2.85 -22.70
CA ASN A 18 0.11 -3.85 -21.71
C ASN A 18 0.93 -3.17 -20.60
N VAL A 19 0.33 -2.99 -19.42
CA VAL A 19 0.97 -2.30 -18.28
C VAL A 19 1.73 -3.25 -17.38
N LEU A 20 1.17 -4.45 -17.09
CA LEU A 20 1.87 -5.50 -16.35
C LEU A 20 2.06 -6.72 -17.25
N LYS A 21 3.27 -7.30 -17.25
CA LYS A 21 3.74 -8.27 -18.24
C LYS A 21 4.29 -9.53 -17.55
N GLY A 22 3.47 -10.21 -16.74
CA GLY A 22 3.85 -11.44 -16.06
C GLY A 22 4.60 -11.18 -14.76
N ILE A 23 3.97 -10.48 -13.80
CA ILE A 23 4.55 -10.22 -12.49
C ILE A 23 4.39 -11.45 -11.58
N ASP A 24 5.50 -11.85 -10.96
CA ASP A 24 5.55 -12.79 -9.86
C ASP A 24 6.04 -12.06 -8.59
N LEU A 25 5.27 -12.15 -7.50
CA LEU A 25 5.61 -11.49 -6.24
C LEU A 25 5.06 -12.29 -5.06
N ASP A 26 5.91 -12.49 -4.07
CA ASP A 26 5.56 -13.04 -2.75
C ASP A 26 5.76 -11.99 -1.69
N VAL A 27 4.77 -11.84 -0.81
CA VAL A 27 4.83 -11.01 0.40
C VAL A 27 4.55 -11.91 1.59
N ALA A 28 5.53 -12.11 2.45
CA ALA A 28 5.37 -12.91 3.66
C ALA A 28 4.52 -12.15 4.72
N GLN A 29 3.93 -12.88 5.65
CA GLN A 29 3.24 -12.25 6.78
C GLN A 29 4.22 -11.40 7.60
N GLY A 30 3.84 -10.16 7.93
CA GLY A 30 4.67 -9.20 8.64
C GLY A 30 5.78 -8.57 7.79
N GLU A 31 5.86 -8.88 6.48
CA GLU A 31 6.87 -8.32 5.58
C GLU A 31 6.44 -6.94 5.05
N ALA A 32 7.35 -5.99 5.07
CA ALA A 32 7.23 -4.70 4.38
C ALA A 32 7.94 -4.79 3.03
N VAL A 33 7.18 -4.79 1.93
CA VAL A 33 7.69 -4.79 0.56
C VAL A 33 7.58 -3.40 -0.04
N VAL A 34 8.66 -2.88 -0.61
CA VAL A 34 8.66 -1.59 -1.30
C VAL A 34 8.83 -1.79 -2.80
N LEU A 35 7.92 -1.18 -3.56
CA LEU A 35 7.94 -1.15 -5.02
C LEU A 35 8.57 0.17 -5.48
N LEU A 36 9.71 0.11 -6.14
CA LEU A 36 10.42 1.24 -6.76
C LEU A 36 10.37 1.15 -8.28
N GLY A 37 10.72 2.23 -8.96
CA GLY A 37 10.81 2.30 -10.42
C GLY A 37 10.31 3.63 -10.98
N SER A 38 10.59 3.87 -12.26
CA SER A 38 10.19 5.11 -12.95
C SER A 38 8.67 5.30 -13.01
N SER A 39 8.23 6.54 -13.27
CA SER A 39 6.82 6.82 -13.56
C SER A 39 6.36 5.99 -14.76
N GLY A 40 5.13 5.46 -14.68
CA GLY A 40 4.57 4.62 -15.74
C GLY A 40 5.06 3.17 -15.76
N SER A 41 5.93 2.72 -14.85
CA SER A 41 6.41 1.33 -14.81
C SER A 41 5.38 0.29 -14.37
N GLY A 42 4.20 0.72 -13.88
CA GLY A 42 3.11 -0.18 -13.46
C GLY A 42 2.94 -0.37 -11.96
N LYS A 43 3.70 0.33 -11.09
CA LYS A 43 3.67 0.18 -9.62
C LYS A 43 2.26 0.32 -9.02
N SER A 44 1.60 1.46 -9.24
CA SER A 44 0.24 1.70 -8.74
C SER A 44 -0.78 0.74 -9.35
N THR A 45 -0.58 0.32 -10.61
CA THR A 45 -1.43 -0.69 -11.25
C THR A 45 -1.27 -2.04 -10.57
N LEU A 46 -0.04 -2.45 -10.25
CA LEU A 46 0.23 -3.67 -9.48
C LEU A 46 -0.45 -3.62 -8.11
N LEU A 47 -0.29 -2.50 -7.40
CA LEU A 47 -0.92 -2.31 -6.09
C LEU A 47 -2.46 -2.43 -6.18
N ARG A 48 -3.06 -1.81 -7.21
CA ARG A 48 -4.51 -1.87 -7.45
C ARG A 48 -5.01 -3.24 -7.93
N CYS A 49 -4.14 -4.06 -8.49
CA CYS A 49 -4.48 -5.45 -8.79
C CYS A 49 -4.51 -6.32 -7.52
N ILE A 50 -3.75 -6.00 -6.47
CA ILE A 50 -3.75 -6.75 -5.21
C ILE A 50 -5.10 -6.62 -4.49
N ASN A 51 -5.71 -5.42 -4.48
CA ASN A 51 -7.03 -5.20 -3.87
C ASN A 51 -8.20 -5.26 -4.87
N PHE A 52 -7.91 -5.62 -6.12
CA PHE A 52 -8.90 -5.72 -7.20
C PHE A 52 -9.69 -4.43 -7.47
N MET A 53 -9.11 -3.26 -7.21
CA MET A 53 -9.59 -2.00 -7.82
C MET A 53 -9.35 -2.02 -9.33
N GLU A 54 -8.30 -2.75 -9.75
CA GLU A 54 -8.04 -3.12 -11.13
C GLU A 54 -8.03 -4.64 -11.23
N GLU A 55 -8.97 -5.23 -11.97
CA GLU A 55 -8.97 -6.67 -12.20
C GLU A 55 -7.80 -7.06 -13.11
N PRO A 56 -6.98 -8.06 -12.73
CA PRO A 56 -5.96 -8.61 -13.63
C PRO A 56 -6.56 -9.12 -14.93
N THR A 57 -5.83 -8.96 -16.04
CA THR A 57 -6.22 -9.53 -17.33
C THR A 57 -5.88 -11.03 -17.40
N ALA A 58 -4.79 -11.44 -16.73
CA ALA A 58 -4.39 -12.83 -16.57
C ALA A 58 -3.51 -12.99 -15.32
N GLY A 59 -3.21 -14.24 -14.94
CA GLY A 59 -2.46 -14.57 -13.74
C GLY A 59 -3.36 -14.81 -12.53
N GLN A 60 -2.75 -15.01 -11.38
CA GLN A 60 -3.45 -15.37 -10.15
C GLN A 60 -2.95 -14.50 -8.99
N VAL A 61 -3.87 -14.15 -8.08
CA VAL A 61 -3.58 -13.51 -6.80
C VAL A 61 -4.15 -14.38 -5.69
N ARG A 62 -3.36 -14.61 -4.64
CA ARG A 62 -3.79 -15.30 -3.42
C ARG A 62 -3.60 -14.37 -2.22
N LEU A 63 -4.51 -14.46 -1.28
CA LEU A 63 -4.41 -13.79 0.02
C LEU A 63 -4.45 -14.86 1.10
N ASN A 64 -3.38 -14.98 1.89
CA ASN A 64 -3.19 -16.02 2.91
C ASN A 64 -3.48 -17.45 2.39
N GLY A 65 -3.03 -17.74 1.16
CA GLY A 65 -3.24 -19.02 0.48
C GLY A 65 -4.57 -19.15 -0.27
N ASP A 66 -5.58 -18.31 0.02
CA ASP A 66 -6.87 -18.31 -0.65
C ASP A 66 -6.75 -17.72 -2.06
N LEU A 67 -7.05 -18.50 -3.09
CA LEU A 67 -7.10 -18.02 -4.47
C LEU A 67 -8.29 -17.05 -4.62
N ILE A 68 -8.00 -15.84 -5.12
CA ILE A 68 -9.04 -14.84 -5.37
C ILE A 68 -9.65 -15.09 -6.75
N GLY A 69 -10.98 -15.27 -6.77
CA GLY A 69 -11.72 -15.64 -7.98
C GLY A 69 -11.79 -17.14 -8.21
N THR A 70 -12.37 -17.53 -9.33
CA THR A 70 -12.52 -18.93 -9.78
C THR A 70 -12.03 -19.07 -11.20
N GLU A 71 -11.29 -20.14 -11.49
CA GLU A 71 -10.84 -20.43 -12.84
C GLU A 71 -11.96 -21.10 -13.63
N GLN A 72 -12.31 -20.53 -14.78
CA GLN A 72 -13.31 -21.06 -15.69
C GLN A 72 -12.82 -20.94 -17.15
N GLY A 73 -12.65 -22.05 -17.82
CA GLY A 73 -12.21 -22.08 -19.21
C GLY A 73 -10.84 -21.42 -19.43
N GLY A 74 -9.89 -21.60 -18.52
CA GLY A 74 -8.54 -21.01 -18.59
C GLY A 74 -8.47 -19.51 -18.30
N ARG A 75 -9.55 -18.94 -17.75
CA ARG A 75 -9.59 -17.52 -17.34
C ARG A 75 -10.12 -17.39 -15.91
N MET A 76 -9.57 -16.44 -15.18
CA MET A 76 -10.08 -16.06 -13.86
C MET A 76 -11.40 -15.29 -13.99
N ARG A 77 -12.36 -15.60 -13.14
CA ARG A 77 -13.64 -14.91 -12.98
C ARG A 77 -13.78 -14.40 -11.55
N TYR A 78 -14.22 -13.18 -11.42
CA TYR A 78 -14.37 -12.51 -10.14
C TYR A 78 -15.83 -12.13 -9.91
N ARG A 79 -16.35 -12.40 -8.72
CA ARG A 79 -17.70 -11.97 -8.32
C ARG A 79 -17.56 -10.76 -7.42
N GLU A 80 -18.28 -9.69 -7.68
CA GLU A 80 -18.17 -8.44 -6.91
C GLU A 80 -18.41 -8.66 -5.40
N ALA A 81 -19.34 -9.55 -5.02
CA ALA A 81 -19.58 -9.87 -3.62
C ALA A 81 -18.35 -10.47 -2.90
N ASP A 82 -17.52 -11.23 -3.62
CA ASP A 82 -16.28 -11.81 -3.06
C ASP A 82 -15.17 -10.75 -3.03
N LEU A 83 -15.11 -9.87 -4.05
CA LEU A 83 -14.19 -8.73 -4.07
C LEU A 83 -14.50 -7.70 -2.96
N CYS A 84 -15.79 -7.47 -2.66
CA CYS A 84 -16.18 -6.62 -1.52
C CYS A 84 -15.63 -7.18 -0.20
N LYS A 85 -15.76 -8.50 0.04
CA LYS A 85 -15.18 -9.16 1.22
C LYS A 85 -13.66 -9.08 1.23
N LEU A 86 -13.02 -9.29 0.09
CA LEU A 86 -11.56 -9.15 -0.02
C LEU A 86 -11.10 -7.74 0.39
N ARG A 87 -11.77 -6.70 -0.12
CA ARG A 87 -11.42 -5.30 0.16
C ARG A 87 -11.58 -4.91 1.64
N THR A 88 -12.33 -5.66 2.45
CA THR A 88 -12.35 -5.44 3.90
C THR A 88 -11.10 -5.99 4.61
N ARG A 89 -10.41 -6.96 3.99
CA ARG A 89 -9.20 -7.59 4.50
C ARG A 89 -7.93 -6.85 4.06
N ILE A 90 -8.03 -5.93 3.09
CA ILE A 90 -6.89 -5.19 2.53
C ILE A 90 -7.14 -3.69 2.69
N GLY A 91 -6.39 -3.05 3.57
CA GLY A 91 -6.39 -1.60 3.71
C GLY A 91 -5.62 -0.94 2.57
N MET A 92 -6.12 0.18 2.05
CA MET A 92 -5.39 0.96 1.04
C MET A 92 -5.40 2.44 1.39
N VAL A 93 -4.22 3.04 1.30
CA VAL A 93 -3.97 4.47 1.49
C VAL A 93 -3.43 5.04 0.19
N PHE A 94 -4.04 6.11 -0.29
CA PHE A 94 -3.77 6.73 -1.58
C PHE A 94 -2.89 7.98 -1.44
N GLN A 95 -2.30 8.41 -2.54
CA GLN A 95 -1.58 9.68 -2.66
C GLN A 95 -2.44 10.87 -2.24
N HIS A 96 -3.69 10.91 -2.66
CA HIS A 96 -4.69 11.86 -2.17
C HIS A 96 -5.40 11.26 -0.96
N PHE A 97 -5.61 12.03 0.07
CA PHE A 97 -6.11 11.58 1.38
C PHE A 97 -7.49 10.93 1.33
N ASN A 98 -8.33 11.35 0.36
CA ASN A 98 -9.70 10.86 0.13
C ASN A 98 -10.55 10.85 1.40
N LEU A 99 -10.35 11.85 2.29
CA LEU A 99 -11.18 12.04 3.46
C LEU A 99 -12.53 12.64 3.06
N PHE A 100 -13.58 12.24 3.75
CA PHE A 100 -14.91 12.83 3.60
C PHE A 100 -14.90 14.25 4.22
N PRO A 101 -15.01 15.32 3.41
CA PRO A 101 -14.80 16.68 3.90
C PRO A 101 -15.91 17.17 4.84
N HIS A 102 -17.10 16.56 4.78
CA HIS A 102 -18.28 16.87 5.57
C HIS A 102 -18.35 16.08 6.89
N MET A 103 -17.40 15.19 7.14
CA MET A 103 -17.26 14.38 8.35
C MET A 103 -16.06 14.84 9.17
N THR A 104 -16.17 14.76 10.48
CA THR A 104 -15.03 14.94 11.40
C THR A 104 -13.96 13.87 11.17
N VAL A 105 -12.79 14.05 11.74
CA VAL A 105 -11.71 13.05 11.76
C VAL A 105 -12.20 11.73 12.35
N LEU A 106 -12.88 11.79 13.48
CA LEU A 106 -13.43 10.60 14.13
C LEU A 106 -14.45 9.88 13.25
N GLU A 107 -15.40 10.61 12.67
CA GLU A 107 -16.41 10.04 11.77
C GLU A 107 -15.77 9.40 10.53
N ASN A 108 -14.75 10.03 9.93
CA ASN A 108 -13.99 9.44 8.83
C ASN A 108 -13.40 8.07 9.18
N VAL A 109 -12.91 7.89 10.40
CA VAL A 109 -12.31 6.62 10.84
C VAL A 109 -13.38 5.61 11.27
N MET A 110 -14.54 6.05 11.71
CA MET A 110 -15.66 5.19 12.11
C MET A 110 -16.47 4.63 10.94
N GLU A 111 -16.62 5.40 9.86
CA GLU A 111 -17.64 5.18 8.82
C GLU A 111 -17.58 3.77 8.22
N GLY A 112 -16.39 3.34 7.77
CA GLY A 112 -16.21 2.01 7.19
C GLY A 112 -16.55 0.88 8.18
N GLN A 113 -16.23 1.06 9.45
CA GLN A 113 -16.52 0.08 10.50
C GLN A 113 -18.02 -0.11 10.73
N VAL A 114 -18.78 1.00 10.71
CA VAL A 114 -20.23 0.96 10.92
C VAL A 114 -20.96 0.44 9.69
N ILE A 115 -20.64 1.01 8.51
CA ILE A 115 -21.39 0.72 7.27
C ILE A 115 -21.01 -0.63 6.67
N VAL A 116 -19.71 -0.98 6.68
CA VAL A 116 -19.23 -2.17 5.98
C VAL A 116 -19.11 -3.37 6.92
N LEU A 117 -18.55 -3.18 8.12
CA LEU A 117 -18.36 -4.26 9.10
C LEU A 117 -19.57 -4.46 10.04
N GLY A 118 -20.55 -3.53 10.03
CA GLY A 118 -21.73 -3.61 10.88
C GLY A 118 -21.43 -3.44 12.38
N ARG A 119 -20.26 -2.87 12.74
CA ARG A 119 -19.94 -2.61 14.15
C ARG A 119 -20.88 -1.60 14.76
N SER A 120 -21.18 -1.74 16.05
CA SER A 120 -21.91 -0.73 16.79
C SER A 120 -21.14 0.59 16.81
N LYS A 121 -21.86 1.73 16.91
CA LYS A 121 -21.20 3.05 16.99
C LYS A 121 -20.26 3.15 18.19
N ALA A 122 -20.53 2.47 19.28
CA ALA A 122 -19.68 2.46 20.48
C ALA A 122 -18.34 1.76 20.20
N GLU A 123 -18.37 0.54 19.66
CA GLU A 123 -17.18 -0.22 19.25
C GLU A 123 -16.38 0.51 18.18
N ALA A 124 -17.06 1.04 17.14
CA ALA A 124 -16.41 1.78 16.09
C ALA A 124 -15.69 3.04 16.61
N ARG A 125 -16.30 3.75 17.58
CA ARG A 125 -15.70 4.91 18.24
C ARG A 125 -14.45 4.54 19.05
N GLU A 126 -14.55 3.51 19.88
CA GLU A 126 -13.42 3.04 20.68
C GLU A 126 -12.24 2.65 19.79
N LYS A 127 -12.49 1.85 18.77
CA LYS A 127 -11.47 1.46 17.79
C LYS A 127 -10.91 2.64 17.03
N ALA A 128 -11.75 3.57 16.58
CA ALA A 128 -11.31 4.78 15.88
C ALA A 128 -10.39 5.64 16.75
N MET A 129 -10.75 5.86 18.01
CA MET A 129 -9.90 6.60 18.95
C MET A 129 -8.56 5.91 19.18
N ALA A 130 -8.55 4.58 19.32
CA ALA A 130 -7.31 3.81 19.43
C ALA A 130 -6.40 3.96 18.20
N GLN A 131 -6.97 3.93 16.97
CA GLN A 131 -6.17 4.14 15.77
C GLN A 131 -5.71 5.60 15.61
N LEU A 132 -6.54 6.58 16.01
CA LEU A 132 -6.12 7.98 16.02
C LEU A 132 -4.98 8.24 17.01
N ALA A 133 -5.02 7.63 18.20
CA ALA A 133 -3.92 7.67 19.18
C ALA A 133 -2.63 7.06 18.59
N ARG A 134 -2.75 5.92 17.90
CA ARG A 134 -1.61 5.24 17.24
C ARG A 134 -0.90 6.12 16.20
N VAL A 135 -1.64 6.99 15.51
CA VAL A 135 -1.06 7.95 14.55
C VAL A 135 -0.82 9.36 15.16
N GLY A 136 -0.99 9.53 16.47
CA GLY A 136 -0.75 10.78 17.19
C GLY A 136 -1.73 11.90 16.87
N LEU A 137 -3.01 11.56 16.63
CA LEU A 137 -4.06 12.52 16.24
C LEU A 137 -5.35 12.41 17.10
N GLU A 138 -5.25 11.86 18.30
CA GLU A 138 -6.39 11.70 19.21
C GLU A 138 -7.10 13.02 19.49
N GLU A 139 -6.34 14.09 19.76
CA GLU A 139 -6.88 15.43 20.04
C GLU A 139 -7.58 16.06 18.81
N LYS A 140 -7.28 15.55 17.61
CA LYS A 140 -7.88 16.03 16.36
C LYS A 140 -9.19 15.33 16.01
N ALA A 141 -9.66 14.38 16.81
CA ALA A 141 -10.88 13.62 16.59
C ALA A 141 -12.13 14.47 16.25
N PRO A 142 -12.39 15.63 16.93
CA PRO A 142 -13.55 16.48 16.64
C PRO A 142 -13.35 17.43 15.44
N GLU A 143 -12.13 17.55 14.91
CA GLU A 143 -11.81 18.48 13.84
C GLU A 143 -12.30 17.96 12.48
N TYR A 144 -12.51 18.89 11.53
CA TYR A 144 -12.81 18.55 10.12
C TYR A 144 -11.51 18.52 9.29
N PRO A 145 -11.48 17.75 8.19
CA PRO A 145 -10.30 17.67 7.33
C PRO A 145 -9.74 19.01 6.84
N ALA A 146 -10.61 20.03 6.68
CA ALA A 146 -10.18 21.35 6.25
C ALA A 146 -9.22 22.06 7.24
N ARG A 147 -9.22 21.65 8.52
CA ARG A 147 -8.36 22.20 9.56
C ARG A 147 -7.08 21.44 9.79
N LEU A 148 -6.80 20.42 8.98
CA LEU A 148 -5.64 19.56 9.10
C LEU A 148 -4.56 19.91 8.08
N SER A 149 -3.29 19.77 8.46
CA SER A 149 -2.17 19.77 7.52
C SER A 149 -2.23 18.56 6.59
N GLY A 150 -1.48 18.56 5.47
CA GLY A 150 -1.38 17.44 4.56
C GLY A 150 -0.94 16.15 5.26
N GLY A 151 0.11 16.22 6.08
CA GLY A 151 0.61 15.07 6.85
C GLY A 151 -0.40 14.54 7.88
N GLN A 152 -1.17 15.44 8.53
CA GLN A 152 -2.25 15.04 9.41
C GLN A 152 -3.37 14.32 8.67
N LYS A 153 -3.81 14.86 7.51
CA LYS A 153 -4.82 14.20 6.65
C LYS A 153 -4.37 12.80 6.24
N GLN A 154 -3.10 12.65 5.88
CA GLN A 154 -2.56 11.34 5.48
C GLN A 154 -2.55 10.36 6.66
N ARG A 155 -2.16 10.80 7.86
CA ARG A 155 -2.22 9.96 9.05
C ARG A 155 -3.65 9.59 9.44
N VAL A 156 -4.64 10.46 9.24
CA VAL A 156 -6.07 10.11 9.39
C VAL A 156 -6.48 9.04 8.37
N ALA A 157 -6.03 9.14 7.12
CA ALA A 157 -6.30 8.12 6.10
C ALA A 157 -5.69 6.76 6.47
N ILE A 158 -4.49 6.75 7.07
CA ILE A 158 -3.86 5.54 7.62
C ILE A 158 -4.70 4.98 8.76
N ALA A 159 -5.10 5.81 9.74
CA ALA A 159 -5.93 5.39 10.86
C ALA A 159 -7.27 4.81 10.40
N ARG A 160 -7.91 5.41 9.38
CA ARG A 160 -9.15 4.93 8.76
C ARG A 160 -8.98 3.53 8.16
N ALA A 161 -7.88 3.29 7.45
CA ALA A 161 -7.60 1.98 6.87
C ALA A 161 -7.33 0.93 7.96
N LEU A 162 -6.53 1.27 8.99
CA LEU A 162 -6.22 0.39 10.12
C LEU A 162 -7.44 0.02 10.95
N ALA A 163 -8.44 0.92 11.05
CA ALA A 163 -9.66 0.68 11.82
C ALA A 163 -10.53 -0.47 11.25
N MET A 164 -10.30 -0.86 10.00
CA MET A 164 -10.96 -2.02 9.37
C MET A 164 -10.32 -3.36 9.76
N ASP A 165 -9.25 -3.39 10.57
CA ASP A 165 -8.45 -4.57 10.92
C ASP A 165 -7.91 -5.33 9.70
N PRO A 166 -7.21 -4.65 8.78
CA PRO A 166 -6.74 -5.28 7.57
C PRO A 166 -5.60 -6.28 7.85
N GLU A 167 -5.55 -7.33 7.04
CA GLU A 167 -4.45 -8.32 7.03
C GLU A 167 -3.22 -7.80 6.27
N VAL A 168 -3.46 -6.92 5.29
CA VAL A 168 -2.41 -6.29 4.45
C VAL A 168 -2.74 -4.82 4.26
N MET A 169 -1.72 -3.96 4.36
CA MET A 169 -1.82 -2.53 4.06
C MET A 169 -1.11 -2.20 2.74
N LEU A 170 -1.79 -1.50 1.86
CA LEU A 170 -1.26 -1.00 0.60
C LEU A 170 -1.11 0.52 0.67
N PHE A 171 0.08 1.02 0.27
CA PHE A 171 0.40 2.45 0.28
C PHE A 171 0.78 2.91 -1.12
N ASP A 172 -0.05 3.73 -1.77
CA ASP A 172 0.16 4.24 -3.13
C ASP A 172 0.67 5.68 -3.09
N GLU A 173 2.00 5.87 -3.11
CA GLU A 173 2.69 7.17 -3.14
C GLU A 173 2.21 8.18 -2.08
N VAL A 174 2.01 7.74 -0.86
CA VAL A 174 1.34 8.49 0.22
C VAL A 174 2.06 9.76 0.68
N THR A 175 3.30 9.98 0.26
CA THR A 175 4.09 11.18 0.56
C THR A 175 4.16 12.17 -0.60
N SER A 176 3.84 11.74 -1.85
CA SER A 176 4.08 12.53 -3.06
C SER A 176 3.24 13.82 -3.18
N ALA A 177 2.13 13.92 -2.42
CA ALA A 177 1.28 15.11 -2.39
C ALA A 177 1.52 16.00 -1.15
N LEU A 178 2.62 15.76 -0.41
CA LEU A 178 2.95 16.46 0.82
C LEU A 178 4.11 17.43 0.62
N ASP A 179 4.08 18.52 1.39
CA ASP A 179 5.26 19.37 1.56
C ASP A 179 6.41 18.57 2.22
N PRO A 180 7.67 18.77 1.82
CA PRO A 180 8.81 18.00 2.35
C PRO A 180 8.90 17.96 3.88
N GLU A 181 8.51 19.04 4.54
CA GLU A 181 8.52 19.14 6.01
C GLU A 181 7.53 18.18 6.69
N LEU A 182 6.47 17.78 5.97
CA LEU A 182 5.40 16.90 6.49
C LEU A 182 5.62 15.42 6.17
N VAL A 183 6.54 15.10 5.25
CA VAL A 183 6.85 13.72 4.82
C VAL A 183 7.34 12.88 5.99
N GLY A 184 8.23 13.44 6.83
CA GLY A 184 8.86 12.73 7.94
C GLY A 184 7.86 12.13 8.94
N GLU A 185 6.76 12.83 9.25
CA GLU A 185 5.73 12.35 10.18
C GLU A 185 4.96 11.14 9.65
N VAL A 186 4.67 11.14 8.34
CA VAL A 186 3.96 10.03 7.68
C VAL A 186 4.88 8.81 7.59
N LEU A 187 6.14 9.00 7.17
CA LEU A 187 7.13 7.92 7.09
C LEU A 187 7.41 7.31 8.48
N LYS A 188 7.46 8.12 9.54
CA LYS A 188 7.58 7.63 10.92
C LYS A 188 6.40 6.73 11.31
N THR A 189 5.17 7.12 10.94
CA THR A 189 3.97 6.29 11.17
C THR A 189 4.07 4.97 10.41
N MET A 190 4.45 4.99 9.13
CA MET A 190 4.60 3.76 8.32
C MET A 190 5.71 2.87 8.87
N ARG A 191 6.82 3.44 9.32
CA ARG A 191 7.90 2.69 9.97
C ARG A 191 7.41 1.97 11.22
N GLN A 192 6.65 2.66 12.09
CA GLN A 192 6.09 2.05 13.30
C GLN A 192 5.16 0.88 12.95
N LEU A 193 4.36 0.99 11.87
CA LEU A 193 3.51 -0.11 11.41
C LEU A 193 4.33 -1.33 10.97
N ALA A 194 5.46 -1.11 10.28
CA ALA A 194 6.36 -2.19 9.89
C ALA A 194 7.00 -2.86 11.12
N GLU A 195 7.47 -2.06 12.09
CA GLU A 195 8.04 -2.54 13.35
C GLU A 195 7.02 -3.33 14.19
N ASP A 196 5.74 -2.94 14.14
CA ASP A 196 4.63 -3.67 14.75
C ASP A 196 4.25 -4.98 14.00
N GLY A 197 4.94 -5.32 12.92
CA GLY A 197 4.71 -6.54 12.14
C GLY A 197 3.53 -6.46 11.17
N MET A 198 3.09 -5.26 10.75
CA MET A 198 2.07 -5.11 9.73
C MET A 198 2.60 -5.54 8.37
N THR A 199 1.89 -6.45 7.69
CA THR A 199 2.20 -6.79 6.30
C THR A 199 1.87 -5.61 5.40
N MET A 200 2.85 -5.13 4.61
CA MET A 200 2.68 -3.92 3.80
C MET A 200 3.28 -4.07 2.41
N VAL A 201 2.60 -3.46 1.41
CA VAL A 201 3.18 -3.21 0.09
C VAL A 201 3.11 -1.71 -0.17
N CYS A 202 4.25 -1.08 -0.38
CA CYS A 202 4.38 0.37 -0.48
C CYS A 202 4.96 0.77 -1.84
N VAL A 203 4.26 1.63 -2.57
CA VAL A 203 4.82 2.38 -3.70
C VAL A 203 5.32 3.72 -3.16
N THR A 204 6.58 4.03 -3.37
CA THR A 204 7.18 5.28 -2.89
C THR A 204 8.38 5.69 -3.75
N HIS A 205 8.75 6.96 -3.66
CA HIS A 205 10.00 7.52 -4.18
C HIS A 205 11.03 7.78 -3.06
N GLU A 206 10.68 7.46 -1.81
CA GLU A 206 11.52 7.67 -0.63
C GLU A 206 12.53 6.53 -0.47
N ILE A 207 13.70 6.65 -1.12
CA ILE A 207 14.75 5.61 -1.11
C ILE A 207 15.24 5.33 0.31
N GLY A 208 15.36 6.36 1.16
CA GLY A 208 15.74 6.19 2.56
C GLY A 208 14.74 5.36 3.35
N PHE A 209 13.45 5.57 3.11
CA PHE A 209 12.41 4.72 3.71
C PHE A 209 12.56 3.27 3.22
N ALA A 210 12.70 3.05 1.91
CA ALA A 210 12.91 1.72 1.35
C ALA A 210 14.13 1.03 1.96
N TYR A 211 15.23 1.75 2.14
CA TYR A 211 16.47 1.19 2.69
C TYR A 211 16.35 0.78 4.17
N HIS A 212 15.68 1.60 4.99
CA HIS A 212 15.66 1.42 6.45
C HIS A 212 14.46 0.61 6.96
N VAL A 213 13.38 0.51 6.19
CA VAL A 213 12.11 -0.06 6.66
C VAL A 213 11.71 -1.31 5.89
N ALA A 214 12.04 -1.40 4.60
CA ALA A 214 11.65 -2.55 3.80
C ALA A 214 12.41 -3.81 4.20
N ASN A 215 11.72 -4.94 4.20
CA ASN A 215 12.34 -6.27 4.22
C ASN A 215 12.74 -6.71 2.81
N LYS A 216 11.97 -6.27 1.81
CA LYS A 216 12.19 -6.56 0.39
C LYS A 216 11.94 -5.31 -0.46
N VAL A 217 12.80 -5.08 -1.41
CA VAL A 217 12.61 -4.06 -2.46
C VAL A 217 12.43 -4.77 -3.80
N CYS A 218 11.41 -4.33 -4.56
CA CYS A 218 11.17 -4.79 -5.93
C CYS A 218 11.26 -3.57 -6.86
N PHE A 219 12.14 -3.65 -7.86
CA PHE A 219 12.28 -2.59 -8.86
C PHE A 219 11.50 -2.95 -10.13
N LEU A 220 10.45 -2.15 -10.42
CA LEU A 220 9.62 -2.31 -11.60
C LEU A 220 10.12 -1.42 -12.75
N HIS A 221 10.19 -2.01 -13.93
CA HIS A 221 10.46 -1.32 -15.17
C HIS A 221 9.69 -1.96 -16.32
N ASP A 222 9.05 -1.13 -17.13
CA ASP A 222 8.27 -1.58 -18.32
C ASP A 222 7.31 -2.75 -18.04
N GLY A 223 6.64 -2.72 -16.89
CA GLY A 223 5.65 -3.72 -16.50
C GLY A 223 6.22 -5.05 -15.97
N GLN A 224 7.51 -5.12 -15.68
CA GLN A 224 8.19 -6.30 -15.13
C GLN A 224 8.99 -5.95 -13.87
N ILE A 225 9.20 -6.92 -12.99
CA ILE A 225 10.14 -6.80 -11.89
C ILE A 225 11.53 -7.15 -12.44
N LEU A 226 12.43 -6.15 -12.54
CA LEU A 226 13.80 -6.36 -13.00
C LEU A 226 14.71 -6.91 -11.93
N GLU A 227 14.57 -6.40 -10.71
CA GLU A 227 15.32 -6.83 -9.53
C GLU A 227 14.40 -6.89 -8.32
N GLN A 228 14.63 -7.87 -7.45
CA GLN A 228 14.00 -7.94 -6.15
C GLN A 228 14.93 -8.60 -5.14
N GLY A 229 14.89 -8.14 -3.90
CA GLY A 229 15.73 -8.69 -2.85
C GLY A 229 15.80 -7.80 -1.61
N ALA A 230 16.77 -8.07 -0.76
CA ALA A 230 17.04 -7.23 0.40
C ALA A 230 17.38 -5.79 -0.03
N PRO A 231 16.97 -4.77 0.74
CA PRO A 231 17.25 -3.36 0.40
C PRO A 231 18.74 -3.11 0.14
N GLN A 232 19.62 -3.71 0.94
CA GLN A 232 21.08 -3.56 0.81
C GLN A 232 21.58 -4.05 -0.56
N THR A 233 21.01 -5.15 -1.07
CA THR A 233 21.41 -5.69 -2.38
C THR A 233 20.88 -4.80 -3.50
N VAL A 234 19.59 -4.55 -3.51
CA VAL A 234 18.93 -3.82 -4.63
C VAL A 234 19.35 -2.34 -4.67
N LEU A 235 19.58 -1.69 -3.50
CA LEU A 235 19.85 -0.25 -3.42
C LEU A 235 21.32 0.13 -3.33
N LYS A 236 22.22 -0.76 -2.80
CA LYS A 236 23.68 -0.48 -2.74
C LYS A 236 24.47 -1.15 -3.86
N THR A 237 24.08 -2.37 -4.23
CA THR A 237 24.82 -3.19 -5.20
C THR A 237 23.89 -3.71 -6.31
N PRO A 238 23.15 -2.82 -7.00
CA PRO A 238 22.22 -3.24 -8.03
C PRO A 238 22.93 -3.99 -9.17
N GLU A 239 22.30 -5.06 -9.64
CA GLU A 239 22.85 -5.89 -10.72
C GLU A 239 22.63 -5.27 -12.08
N THR A 240 21.42 -4.70 -12.31
CA THR A 240 21.06 -4.14 -13.62
C THR A 240 21.50 -2.67 -13.77
N THR A 241 21.90 -2.32 -14.97
CA THR A 241 22.24 -0.93 -15.34
C THR A 241 21.06 0.01 -15.10
N ARG A 242 19.84 -0.45 -15.36
CA ARG A 242 18.64 0.37 -15.22
C ARG A 242 18.36 0.79 -13.78
N VAL A 243 18.59 -0.12 -12.81
CA VAL A 243 18.46 0.22 -11.38
C VAL A 243 19.53 1.22 -10.96
N ARG A 244 20.79 1.04 -11.42
CA ARG A 244 21.89 2.02 -11.17
C ARG A 244 21.53 3.42 -11.67
N GLU A 245 21.12 3.54 -12.93
CA GLU A 245 20.72 4.83 -13.54
C GLU A 245 19.57 5.49 -12.74
N PHE A 246 18.60 4.71 -12.28
CA PHE A 246 17.49 5.22 -11.46
C PHE A 246 18.00 5.77 -10.12
N LEU A 247 18.88 5.05 -9.45
CA LEU A 247 19.45 5.45 -8.16
C LEU A 247 20.37 6.66 -8.31
N ASP A 248 21.20 6.72 -9.36
CA ASP A 248 22.05 7.87 -9.67
C ASP A 248 21.23 9.15 -9.92
N GLY A 249 20.08 9.03 -10.58
CA GLY A 249 19.14 10.14 -10.77
C GLY A 249 18.50 10.65 -9.48
N HIS A 250 18.53 9.84 -8.40
CA HIS A 250 18.05 10.19 -7.06
C HIS A 250 19.20 10.47 -6.09
N SER A 251 20.40 10.78 -6.58
CA SER A 251 21.67 10.92 -5.84
C SER A 251 21.74 12.01 -4.76
N LEU A 252 20.66 12.76 -4.54
CA LEU A 252 20.51 13.61 -3.34
C LEU A 252 20.40 12.80 -2.06
N PHE A 253 20.17 11.50 -2.15
CA PHE A 253 20.14 10.58 -1.02
C PHE A 253 21.46 9.82 -0.93
N LYS A 254 22.39 10.27 -0.07
CA LYS A 254 23.53 9.45 0.33
C LYS A 254 23.00 8.32 1.20
N LEU A 255 23.00 7.08 0.67
CA LEU A 255 22.85 5.91 1.51
C LEU A 255 23.97 5.90 2.56
N PRO A 256 23.70 5.54 3.82
CA PRO A 256 24.76 5.40 4.81
C PRO A 256 25.77 4.34 4.35
N ASP A 257 27.05 4.59 4.66
CA ASP A 257 28.18 3.70 4.33
C ASP A 257 28.04 2.30 4.91
#